data_aa1ecb1971fef236a1ad34db213dbbbe
#
_entry.id   aa1ecb1971fef236a1ad34db213dbbbe
#
_cell.length_a   1.000
_cell.length_b   1.000
_cell.length_c   1.000
_cell.angle_alpha   90.00
_cell.angle_beta   90.00
_cell.angle_gamma   90.00
#
_symmetry.space_group_name_H-M   'P 1'
#
loop_
_entity.id
_entity.type
_entity.pdbx_description
1 polymer ?
#
loop_
_entity_poly.entity_id
_entity_poly.type
_entity_poly.pdbx_seq_one_letter_code
_entity_poly.pdbx_strand_id
1 'polypeptide(L)'
;MCTRTVRPAYAVDGVEFVDFDTLLARSDVLSLHCPATPATRGLMSREALAKMKPGAILLNTARGALVDEEAVADALESGKLAFYGADAFATEPLPPQSRLRGLPGAVLTPHIAWTTKEALQRLMDITTGNLRSFLVGKGNNIVNP
;
A
#
# COMPACT_ATOMS: atom_id res chain seq x y z
N MET A 1 -2.51 -2.33 -14.51
CA MET A 1 -1.46 -1.88 -13.56
C MET A 1 -1.02 -0.47 -13.93
N CYS A 2 -0.71 0.38 -12.95
CA CYS A 2 -0.10 1.70 -13.16
C CYS A 2 1.24 1.76 -12.44
N THR A 3 2.30 2.22 -13.11
CA THR A 3 3.65 2.39 -12.55
C THR A 3 4.28 3.67 -13.09
N ARG A 4 5.19 4.29 -12.32
CA ARG A 4 5.95 5.47 -12.76
C ARG A 4 6.73 5.20 -14.06
N THR A 5 7.28 4.01 -14.21
CA THR A 5 8.08 3.60 -15.37
C THR A 5 7.62 2.23 -15.82
N VAL A 6 7.11 2.15 -17.04
CA VAL A 6 6.77 0.86 -17.65
C VAL A 6 8.08 0.14 -18.00
N ARG A 7 8.25 -1.08 -17.50
CA ARG A 7 9.39 -1.94 -17.80
C ARG A 7 8.88 -3.18 -18.54
N PRO A 8 9.49 -3.56 -19.68
CA PRO A 8 9.09 -4.75 -20.45
C PRO A 8 9.06 -6.03 -19.59
N ALA A 9 9.98 -6.13 -18.61
CA ALA A 9 10.04 -7.27 -17.69
C ALA A 9 8.79 -7.43 -16.78
N TYR A 10 7.93 -6.42 -16.71
CA TYR A 10 6.67 -6.49 -15.97
C TYR A 10 5.46 -6.83 -16.88
N ALA A 11 5.70 -6.95 -18.19
CA ALA A 11 4.69 -7.42 -19.12
C ALA A 11 4.54 -8.93 -18.99
N VAL A 12 3.59 -9.37 -18.17
CA VAL A 12 3.14 -10.76 -18.05
C VAL A 12 1.75 -10.87 -18.65
N ASP A 13 1.39 -12.07 -19.12
CA ASP A 13 0.07 -12.31 -19.71
C ASP A 13 -1.07 -11.85 -18.77
N GLY A 14 -2.02 -11.11 -19.33
CA GLY A 14 -3.16 -10.57 -18.60
C GLY A 14 -2.87 -9.26 -17.85
N VAL A 15 -1.65 -8.71 -17.91
CA VAL A 15 -1.31 -7.42 -17.30
C VAL A 15 -1.27 -6.31 -18.34
N GLU A 16 -2.21 -5.39 -18.23
CA GLU A 16 -2.27 -4.16 -19.04
C GLU A 16 -1.69 -2.99 -18.23
N PHE A 17 -0.81 -2.19 -18.86
CA PHE A 17 -0.33 -0.92 -18.30
C PHE A 17 -1.26 0.20 -18.74
N VAL A 18 -1.80 0.95 -17.79
CA VAL A 18 -2.71 2.06 -18.01
C VAL A 18 -2.28 3.27 -17.18
N ASP A 19 -2.75 4.46 -17.53
CA ASP A 19 -2.62 5.65 -16.70
C ASP A 19 -3.43 5.52 -15.40
N PHE A 20 -3.20 6.44 -14.46
CA PHE A 20 -3.81 6.37 -13.13
C PHE A 20 -5.33 6.53 -13.17
N ASP A 21 -5.84 7.46 -13.97
CA ASP A 21 -7.30 7.69 -14.07
C ASP A 21 -8.03 6.49 -14.67
N THR A 22 -7.46 5.89 -15.70
CA THR A 22 -7.95 4.64 -16.29
C THR A 22 -7.94 3.49 -15.28
N LEU A 23 -6.85 3.39 -14.47
CA LEU A 23 -6.77 2.38 -13.41
C LEU A 23 -7.90 2.56 -12.39
N LEU A 24 -8.12 3.79 -11.90
CA LEU A 24 -9.19 4.10 -10.95
C LEU A 24 -10.56 3.72 -11.51
N ALA A 25 -10.86 4.13 -12.75
CA ALA A 25 -12.16 3.92 -13.38
C ALA A 25 -12.47 2.44 -13.69
N ARG A 26 -11.44 1.60 -13.89
CA ARG A 26 -11.62 0.19 -14.28
C ARG A 26 -11.49 -0.79 -13.12
N SER A 27 -10.92 -0.40 -11.99
CA SER A 27 -10.62 -1.30 -10.89
C SER A 27 -11.86 -1.60 -10.03
N ASP A 28 -12.15 -2.87 -9.83
CA ASP A 28 -13.07 -3.36 -8.80
C ASP A 28 -12.32 -3.48 -7.46
N VAL A 29 -11.03 -3.88 -7.51
CA VAL A 29 -10.12 -3.92 -6.36
C VAL A 29 -8.84 -3.18 -6.75
N LEU A 30 -8.46 -2.17 -5.97
CA LEU A 30 -7.22 -1.42 -6.15
C LEU A 30 -6.31 -1.64 -4.95
N SER A 31 -5.07 -2.09 -5.20
CA SER A 31 -4.06 -2.27 -4.17
C SER A 31 -2.86 -1.35 -4.39
N LEU A 32 -2.43 -0.66 -3.34
CA LEU A 32 -1.32 0.29 -3.37
C LEU A 32 -0.01 -0.40 -2.99
N HIS A 33 1.03 -0.24 -3.85
CA HIS A 33 2.37 -0.82 -3.67
C HIS A 33 3.50 0.17 -3.98
N CYS A 34 3.20 1.47 -4.00
CA CYS A 34 4.20 2.51 -4.25
C CYS A 34 4.76 3.11 -2.94
N PRO A 35 5.98 3.67 -2.95
CA PRO A 35 6.52 4.39 -1.80
C PRO A 35 5.77 5.72 -1.59
N ALA A 36 5.75 6.20 -0.35
CA ALA A 36 5.31 7.56 -0.04
C ALA A 36 6.44 8.55 -0.36
N THR A 37 6.24 9.36 -1.37
CA THR A 37 7.13 10.43 -1.81
C THR A 37 6.35 11.74 -1.91
N PRO A 38 6.99 12.91 -2.09
CA PRO A 38 6.24 14.13 -2.38
C PRO A 38 5.25 14.01 -3.54
N ALA A 39 5.57 13.20 -4.56
CA ALA A 39 4.72 12.99 -5.74
C ALA A 39 3.58 11.99 -5.52
N THR A 40 3.63 11.15 -4.49
CA THR A 40 2.63 10.10 -4.21
C THR A 40 1.87 10.33 -2.91
N ARG A 41 2.25 11.31 -2.12
CA ARG A 41 1.53 11.70 -0.91
C ARG A 41 0.11 12.14 -1.26
N GLY A 42 -0.88 11.58 -0.58
CA GLY A 42 -2.29 11.85 -0.87
C GLY A 42 -2.75 11.37 -2.26
N LEU A 43 -2.07 10.38 -2.84
CA LEU A 43 -2.41 9.80 -4.15
C LEU A 43 -3.88 9.40 -4.23
N MET A 44 -4.39 8.78 -3.15
CA MET A 44 -5.81 8.47 -3.00
C MET A 44 -6.52 9.61 -2.28
N SER A 45 -6.62 10.74 -2.98
CA SER A 45 -7.38 11.91 -2.55
C SER A 45 -8.90 11.69 -2.72
N ARG A 46 -9.71 12.63 -2.25
CA ARG A 46 -11.17 12.64 -2.47
C ARG A 46 -11.51 12.56 -3.96
N GLU A 47 -10.80 13.31 -4.81
CA GLU A 47 -11.00 13.31 -6.26
C GLU A 47 -10.61 11.97 -6.90
N ALA A 48 -9.54 11.35 -6.44
CA ALA A 48 -9.15 10.02 -6.90
C ALA A 48 -10.18 8.96 -6.51
N LEU A 49 -10.65 8.97 -5.26
CA LEU A 49 -11.70 8.07 -4.80
C LEU A 49 -13.01 8.26 -5.58
N ALA A 50 -13.35 9.50 -5.93
CA ALA A 50 -14.55 9.77 -6.73
C ALA A 50 -14.49 9.14 -8.12
N LYS A 51 -13.30 8.96 -8.72
CA LYS A 51 -13.10 8.31 -10.02
C LYS A 51 -13.21 6.79 -9.98
N MET A 52 -13.07 6.16 -8.80
CA MET A 52 -13.21 4.71 -8.66
C MET A 52 -14.63 4.25 -8.98
N LYS A 53 -14.82 2.97 -9.22
CA LYS A 53 -16.15 2.38 -9.38
C LYS A 53 -16.95 2.48 -8.08
N PRO A 54 -18.28 2.68 -8.13
CA PRO A 54 -19.14 2.47 -6.97
C PRO A 54 -18.98 1.06 -6.42
N GLY A 55 -18.80 0.92 -5.11
CA GLY A 55 -18.60 -0.37 -4.45
C GLY A 55 -17.22 -1.00 -4.64
N ALA A 56 -16.23 -0.23 -5.13
CA ALA A 56 -14.86 -0.72 -5.24
C ALA A 56 -14.22 -1.01 -3.88
N ILE A 57 -13.18 -1.82 -3.90
CA ILE A 57 -12.35 -2.16 -2.73
C ILE A 57 -11.00 -1.47 -2.88
N LEU A 58 -10.56 -0.78 -1.82
CA LEU A 58 -9.21 -0.19 -1.73
C LEU A 58 -8.37 -0.92 -0.69
N LEU A 59 -7.14 -1.30 -1.08
CA LEU A 59 -6.18 -1.96 -0.18
C LEU A 59 -4.91 -1.12 -0.04
N ASN A 60 -4.49 -0.83 1.19
CA ASN A 60 -3.26 -0.11 1.49
C ASN A 60 -2.40 -0.85 2.51
N THR A 61 -1.52 -1.70 2.03
CA THR A 61 -0.45 -2.33 2.82
C THR A 61 0.90 -1.67 2.56
N ALA A 62 0.93 -0.51 1.91
CA ALA A 62 2.14 0.21 1.55
C ALA A 62 2.50 1.28 2.59
N ARG A 63 1.89 2.46 2.52
CA ARG A 63 2.15 3.58 3.45
C ARG A 63 0.88 4.41 3.64
N GLY A 64 0.59 4.80 4.89
CA GLY A 64 -0.58 5.60 5.22
C GLY A 64 -0.63 6.95 4.51
N ALA A 65 0.51 7.61 4.34
CA ALA A 65 0.62 8.89 3.65
C ALA A 65 0.18 8.91 2.18
N LEU A 66 -0.10 7.75 1.58
CA LEU A 66 -0.65 7.64 0.22
C LEU A 66 -2.14 7.97 0.16
N VAL A 67 -2.84 7.94 1.29
CA VAL A 67 -4.30 7.96 1.37
C VAL A 67 -4.76 9.14 2.21
N ASP A 68 -5.81 9.82 1.76
CA ASP A 68 -6.61 10.73 2.58
C ASP A 68 -7.63 9.89 3.38
N GLU A 69 -7.30 9.63 4.66
CA GLU A 69 -8.10 8.76 5.54
C GLU A 69 -9.50 9.32 5.80
N GLU A 70 -9.68 10.65 5.84
CA GLU A 70 -10.98 11.28 6.00
C GLU A 70 -11.84 11.10 4.73
N ALA A 71 -11.23 11.25 3.56
CA ALA A 71 -11.93 11.00 2.30
C ALA A 71 -12.32 9.51 2.14
N VAL A 72 -11.50 8.58 2.65
CA VAL A 72 -11.84 7.15 2.69
C VAL A 72 -13.00 6.89 3.63
N ALA A 73 -13.03 7.53 4.81
CA ALA A 73 -14.16 7.39 5.73
C ALA A 73 -15.48 7.84 5.08
N ASP A 74 -15.47 9.01 4.42
CA ASP A 74 -16.62 9.51 3.67
C ASP A 74 -17.04 8.55 2.53
N ALA A 75 -16.05 7.95 1.84
CA ALA A 75 -16.31 7.01 0.74
C ALA A 75 -16.92 5.69 1.24
N LEU A 76 -16.53 5.21 2.42
CA LEU A 76 -17.16 4.04 3.06
C LEU A 76 -18.60 4.36 3.51
N GLU A 77 -18.81 5.49 4.19
CA GLU A 77 -20.11 5.91 4.70
C GLU A 77 -21.12 6.13 3.57
N SER A 78 -20.68 6.68 2.43
CA SER A 78 -21.53 6.89 1.25
C SER A 78 -21.72 5.63 0.39
N GLY A 79 -21.03 4.52 0.67
CA GLY A 79 -21.04 3.32 -0.16
C GLY A 79 -20.26 3.47 -1.48
N LYS A 80 -19.50 4.55 -1.66
CA LYS A 80 -18.58 4.72 -2.80
C LYS A 80 -17.50 3.64 -2.80
N LEU A 81 -16.95 3.33 -1.62
CA LEU A 81 -16.16 2.14 -1.38
C LEU A 81 -17.00 1.11 -0.62
N ALA A 82 -16.95 -0.15 -1.05
CA ALA A 82 -17.51 -1.25 -0.28
C ALA A 82 -16.59 -1.63 0.89
N PHE A 83 -15.27 -1.67 0.63
CA PHE A 83 -14.29 -2.04 1.65
C PHE A 83 -13.01 -1.21 1.53
N TYR A 84 -12.39 -0.95 2.67
CA TYR A 84 -11.03 -0.44 2.79
C TYR A 84 -10.22 -1.34 3.71
N GLY A 85 -9.18 -2.00 3.17
CA GLY A 85 -8.22 -2.79 3.93
C GLY A 85 -6.92 -2.02 4.12
N ALA A 86 -6.50 -1.77 5.35
CA ALA A 86 -5.27 -1.03 5.63
C ALA A 86 -4.43 -1.70 6.73
N ASP A 87 -3.11 -1.74 6.48
CA ASP A 87 -2.10 -2.14 7.45
C ASP A 87 -1.16 -0.97 7.82
N ALA A 88 -1.24 0.15 7.09
CA ALA A 88 -0.42 1.34 7.32
C ALA A 88 -1.28 2.60 7.35
N PHE A 89 -1.00 3.50 8.30
CA PHE A 89 -1.77 4.71 8.58
C PHE A 89 -0.89 5.97 8.53
N ALA A 90 -1.52 7.13 8.33
CA ALA A 90 -0.82 8.41 8.31
C ALA A 90 -0.15 8.71 9.66
N THR A 91 -0.79 8.30 10.76
CA THR A 91 -0.24 8.32 12.11
C THR A 91 -0.34 6.93 12.71
N GLU A 92 0.77 6.39 13.19
CA GLU A 92 0.84 5.06 13.80
C GLU A 92 1.33 5.14 15.26
N PRO A 93 0.64 4.46 16.19
CA PRO A 93 -0.59 3.68 16.03
C PRO A 93 -1.78 4.54 15.59
N LEU A 94 -2.76 3.93 14.87
CA LEU A 94 -3.97 4.63 14.43
C LEU A 94 -4.67 5.29 15.63
N PRO A 95 -4.87 6.62 15.62
CA PRO A 95 -5.42 7.36 16.76
C PRO A 95 -6.80 6.84 17.18
N PRO A 96 -7.12 6.86 18.48
CA PRO A 96 -8.42 6.42 18.98
C PRO A 96 -9.62 7.18 18.36
N GLN A 97 -9.42 8.45 18.00
CA GLN A 97 -10.43 9.32 17.40
C GLN A 97 -10.54 9.18 15.88
N SER A 98 -9.74 8.31 15.24
CA SER A 98 -9.83 8.10 13.79
C SER A 98 -11.23 7.60 13.40
N ARG A 99 -11.84 8.27 12.42
CA ARG A 99 -13.14 7.89 11.87
C ARG A 99 -13.15 6.50 11.23
N LEU A 100 -11.99 5.99 10.81
CA LEU A 100 -11.88 4.64 10.26
C LEU A 100 -12.20 3.55 11.29
N ARG A 101 -12.04 3.85 12.59
CA ARG A 101 -12.32 2.87 13.64
C ARG A 101 -13.82 2.58 13.73
N GLY A 102 -14.15 1.30 13.61
CA GLY A 102 -15.53 0.84 13.74
C GLY A 102 -16.43 1.13 12.53
N LEU A 103 -15.90 1.73 11.45
CA LEU A 103 -16.69 1.87 10.23
C LEU A 103 -16.96 0.50 9.60
N PRO A 104 -18.20 0.23 9.20
CA PRO A 104 -18.52 -0.91 8.36
C PRO A 104 -17.67 -0.88 7.08
N GLY A 105 -17.09 -2.02 6.71
CA GLY A 105 -16.21 -2.12 5.54
C GLY A 105 -14.75 -1.73 5.79
N ALA A 106 -14.38 -1.17 6.94
CA ALA A 106 -12.98 -0.94 7.29
C ALA A 106 -12.35 -2.18 7.94
N VAL A 107 -11.30 -2.73 7.33
CA VAL A 107 -10.48 -3.82 7.88
C VAL A 107 -9.10 -3.28 8.15
N LEU A 108 -8.75 -3.13 9.44
CA LEU A 108 -7.56 -2.40 9.86
C LEU A 108 -6.65 -3.32 10.69
N THR A 109 -5.38 -3.38 10.33
CA THR A 109 -4.35 -4.13 11.07
C THR A 109 -3.20 -3.18 11.48
N PRO A 110 -2.53 -3.41 12.63
CA PRO A 110 -1.57 -2.46 13.20
C PRO A 110 -0.16 -2.62 12.62
N HIS A 111 0.01 -2.50 11.31
CA HIS A 111 1.28 -2.58 10.56
C HIS A 111 2.01 -3.91 10.80
N ILE A 112 1.28 -5.01 10.61
CA ILE A 112 1.72 -6.38 10.87
C ILE A 112 1.73 -7.29 9.64
N ALA A 113 1.46 -6.78 8.44
CA ALA A 113 1.41 -7.58 7.21
C ALA A 113 2.74 -8.31 6.91
N TRP A 114 3.86 -7.86 7.50
CA TRP A 114 5.19 -8.45 7.37
C TRP A 114 5.51 -9.52 8.43
N THR A 115 4.63 -9.78 9.41
CA THR A 115 4.94 -10.56 10.63
C THR A 115 4.59 -12.05 10.53
N THR A 116 4.44 -12.61 9.33
CA THR A 116 4.27 -14.07 9.21
C THR A 116 5.56 -14.79 9.65
N LYS A 117 5.43 -16.00 10.18
CA LYS A 117 6.57 -16.81 10.64
C LYS A 117 7.64 -16.93 9.57
N GLU A 118 7.23 -17.18 8.34
CA GLU A 118 8.13 -17.35 7.18
C GLU A 118 8.84 -16.04 6.82
N ALA A 119 8.14 -14.89 6.90
CA ALA A 119 8.73 -13.58 6.64
C ALA A 119 9.74 -13.20 7.71
N LEU A 120 9.41 -13.43 8.99
CA LEU A 120 10.33 -13.20 10.11
C LEU A 120 11.56 -14.09 10.02
N GLN A 121 11.42 -15.38 9.68
CA GLN A 121 12.55 -16.28 9.50
C GLN A 121 13.48 -15.78 8.39
N ARG A 122 12.93 -15.42 7.22
CA ARG A 122 13.73 -14.86 6.12
C ARG A 122 14.46 -13.57 6.52
N LEU A 123 13.79 -12.69 7.27
CA LEU A 123 14.40 -11.45 7.78
C LEU A 123 15.61 -11.77 8.68
N MET A 124 15.48 -12.71 9.60
CA MET A 124 16.56 -13.14 10.49
C MET A 124 17.71 -13.76 9.72
N ASP A 125 17.43 -14.62 8.73
CA ASP A 125 18.45 -15.27 7.92
C ASP A 125 19.24 -14.25 7.08
N ILE A 126 18.56 -13.29 6.45
CA ILE A 126 19.18 -12.20 5.69
C ILE A 126 20.03 -11.32 6.60
N THR A 127 19.50 -10.92 7.75
CA THR A 127 20.21 -10.07 8.71
C THR A 127 21.49 -10.75 9.22
N THR A 128 21.39 -12.02 9.59
CA THR A 128 22.53 -12.81 10.03
C THR A 128 23.55 -13.00 8.91
N GLY A 129 23.08 -13.24 7.68
CA GLY A 129 23.94 -13.34 6.49
C GLY A 129 24.71 -12.06 6.21
N ASN A 130 24.04 -10.90 6.30
CA ASN A 130 24.65 -9.58 6.11
C ASN A 130 25.74 -9.33 7.16
N LEU A 131 25.47 -9.63 8.43
CA LEU A 131 26.47 -9.49 9.50
C LEU A 131 27.68 -10.38 9.28
N ARG A 132 27.49 -11.66 8.93
CA ARG A 132 28.60 -12.59 8.61
C ARG A 132 29.45 -12.08 7.44
N SER A 133 28.80 -11.59 6.37
CA SER A 133 29.51 -11.02 5.21
C SER A 133 30.31 -9.80 5.60
N PHE A 134 29.76 -8.90 6.41
CA PHE A 134 30.45 -7.71 6.90
C PHE A 134 31.70 -8.08 7.73
N LEU A 135 31.61 -9.05 8.63
CA LEU A 135 32.72 -9.48 9.48
C LEU A 135 33.91 -10.07 8.70
N VAL A 136 33.68 -10.58 7.48
CA VAL A 136 34.77 -11.07 6.61
C VAL A 136 35.14 -10.07 5.51
N GLY A 137 34.76 -8.81 5.68
CA GLY A 137 35.10 -7.72 4.75
C GLY A 137 34.36 -7.77 3.39
N LYS A 138 33.28 -8.53 3.30
CA LYS A 138 32.44 -8.61 2.09
C LYS A 138 31.13 -7.84 2.31
N GLY A 139 30.83 -6.91 1.41
CA GLY A 139 29.53 -6.26 1.40
C GLY A 139 28.47 -7.18 0.80
N ASN A 140 27.27 -7.22 1.42
CA ASN A 140 26.10 -7.89 0.89
C ASN A 140 24.87 -7.02 1.16
N ASN A 141 23.96 -6.91 0.18
CA ASN A 141 22.78 -6.06 0.28
C ASN A 141 23.08 -4.60 0.66
N ILE A 142 24.18 -4.03 0.12
CA ILE A 142 24.57 -2.63 0.36
C ILE A 142 23.57 -1.72 -0.35
N VAL A 143 22.89 -0.86 0.42
CA VAL A 143 21.88 0.08 -0.10
C VAL A 143 22.44 1.50 -0.27
N ASN A 144 23.56 1.81 0.36
CA ASN A 144 24.30 3.08 0.24
C ASN A 144 25.76 2.76 -0.09
N PRO A 145 26.09 2.52 -1.37
CA PRO A 145 27.46 2.22 -1.82
C PRO A 145 28.38 3.43 -1.69
#